data_133763a91be70f58febc8f26a4dcc2cf
#
_entry.id   133763a91be70f58febc8f26a4dcc2cf
#
_cell.length_a   1.000
_cell.length_b   1.000
_cell.length_c   1.000
_cell.angle_alpha   90.00
_cell.angle_beta   90.00
_cell.angle_gamma   90.00
#
_symmetry.space_group_name_H-M   'P 1'
#
loop_
_entity.id
_entity.type
_entity.pdbx_description
1 polymer ?
#
loop_
_entity_poly.entity_id
_entity_poly.type
_entity_poly.pdbx_seq_one_letter_code
_entity_poly.pdbx_strand_id
1 'polypeptide(L)'
;MLVALNEEKERVLATTALRKTQYFCPVCGKQVILKRGLKVISHFAHKHLAEQKCFNNESIKHYKSKLILAQMIQQQGCKVEIEPFLKEIKQIPDILINNKYVIELQYSPISYKQILQRTEGLKKMGYKVSWLLNDVD
;
A
#
# COMPACT_ATOMS: atom_id res chain seq x y z
N MET A 1 -3.23 -1.77 -5.79
CA MET A 1 -3.02 -0.72 -4.76
C MET A 1 -4.35 -0.32 -4.13
N LEU A 2 -4.32 0.05 -2.86
CA LEU A 2 -5.51 0.48 -2.11
C LEU A 2 -5.71 2.00 -2.11
N VAL A 3 -4.68 2.76 -2.44
CA VAL A 3 -4.69 4.22 -2.44
C VAL A 3 -4.30 4.76 -3.82
N ALA A 4 -5.04 5.74 -4.30
CA ALA A 4 -4.72 6.51 -5.49
C ALA A 4 -4.94 8.00 -5.23
N LEU A 5 -4.56 8.86 -6.15
CA LEU A 5 -4.80 10.30 -6.08
C LEU A 5 -6.03 10.66 -6.93
N ASN A 6 -6.87 11.54 -6.44
CA ASN A 6 -7.93 12.16 -7.22
C ASN A 6 -7.37 13.31 -8.11
N GLU A 7 -8.24 14.03 -8.81
CA GLU A 7 -7.85 15.15 -9.68
C GLU A 7 -7.23 16.31 -8.90
N GLU A 8 -7.60 16.50 -7.64
CA GLU A 8 -7.05 17.49 -6.71
C GLU A 8 -5.75 17.02 -6.02
N LYS A 9 -5.22 15.85 -6.43
CA LYS A 9 -4.04 15.21 -5.85
C LYS A 9 -4.19 14.78 -4.38
N GLU A 10 -5.42 14.61 -3.93
CA GLU A 10 -5.70 14.07 -2.61
C GLU A 10 -5.68 12.54 -2.63
N ARG A 11 -5.21 11.94 -1.55
CA ARG A 11 -5.16 10.50 -1.37
C ARG A 11 -6.54 9.93 -1.08
N VAL A 12 -6.96 8.96 -1.86
CA VAL A 12 -8.28 8.31 -1.73
C VAL A 12 -8.11 6.80 -1.60
N LEU A 13 -8.75 6.22 -0.58
CA LEU A 13 -8.86 4.78 -0.42
C LEU A 13 -9.84 4.19 -1.44
N ALA A 14 -9.50 3.05 -2.02
CA ALA A 14 -10.36 2.38 -2.99
C ALA A 14 -11.72 1.99 -2.39
N THR A 15 -11.79 1.71 -1.08
CA THR A 15 -13.04 1.35 -0.38
C THR A 15 -14.06 2.49 -0.36
N THR A 16 -13.59 3.73 -0.30
CA THR A 16 -14.43 4.95 -0.25
C THR A 16 -14.44 5.73 -1.57
N ALA A 17 -13.67 5.29 -2.55
CA ALA A 17 -13.57 5.97 -3.85
C ALA A 17 -14.90 6.00 -4.58
N LEU A 18 -15.19 7.13 -5.23
CA LEU A 18 -16.41 7.32 -6.02
C LEU A 18 -16.23 6.72 -7.42
N ARG A 19 -17.29 6.10 -7.96
CA ARG A 19 -17.33 5.72 -9.38
C ARG A 19 -17.43 6.98 -10.25
N LYS A 20 -16.97 6.88 -11.48
CA LYS A 20 -16.98 7.98 -12.47
C LYS A 20 -16.04 9.16 -12.13
N THR A 21 -15.12 8.97 -11.20
CA THR A 21 -14.04 9.90 -10.90
C THR A 21 -12.74 9.37 -11.49
N GLN A 22 -11.87 10.26 -11.93
CA GLN A 22 -10.54 9.90 -12.40
C GLN A 22 -9.57 9.77 -11.23
N TYR A 23 -8.76 8.73 -11.28
CA TYR A 23 -7.74 8.45 -10.27
C TYR A 23 -6.38 8.21 -10.92
N PHE A 24 -5.33 8.57 -10.20
CA PHE A 24 -3.96 8.54 -10.68
C PHE A 24 -3.04 7.81 -9.71
N CYS A 25 -2.04 7.11 -10.26
CA CYS A 25 -1.02 6.45 -9.47
C CYS A 25 -0.15 7.47 -8.74
N PRO A 26 0.03 7.35 -7.42
CA PRO A 26 0.87 8.27 -6.66
C PRO A 26 2.36 8.20 -7.01
N VAL A 27 2.79 7.13 -7.68
CA VAL A 27 4.19 6.91 -8.06
C VAL A 27 4.50 7.48 -9.44
N CYS A 28 3.74 7.07 -10.46
CA CYS A 28 4.03 7.44 -11.86
C CYS A 28 3.10 8.51 -12.43
N GLY A 29 2.06 8.90 -11.71
CA GLY A 29 1.07 9.89 -12.15
C GLY A 29 0.12 9.44 -13.25
N LYS A 30 0.25 8.20 -13.74
CA LYS A 30 -0.64 7.66 -14.79
C LYS A 30 -2.00 7.29 -14.23
N GLN A 31 -3.01 7.33 -15.11
CA GLN A 31 -4.38 6.98 -14.74
C GLN A 31 -4.49 5.53 -14.28
N VAL A 32 -5.25 5.33 -13.22
CA VAL A 32 -5.59 4.02 -12.67
C VAL A 32 -7.10 3.82 -12.68
N ILE A 33 -7.53 2.56 -12.66
CA ILE A 33 -8.93 2.17 -12.69
C ILE A 33 -9.33 1.64 -11.31
N LEU A 34 -10.46 2.11 -10.80
CA LEU A 34 -11.08 1.54 -9.61
C LEU A 34 -11.76 0.22 -9.97
N LYS A 35 -11.25 -0.87 -9.44
CA LYS A 35 -11.86 -2.20 -9.52
C LYS A 35 -12.65 -2.46 -8.25
N ARG A 36 -13.95 -2.66 -8.39
CA ARG A 36 -14.88 -2.92 -7.31
C ARG A 36 -16.00 -3.84 -7.80
N GLY A 37 -16.23 -4.92 -7.08
CA GLY A 37 -17.27 -5.89 -7.42
C GLY A 37 -17.57 -6.81 -6.24
N LEU A 38 -18.54 -7.72 -6.42
CA LEU A 38 -18.97 -8.64 -5.37
C LEU A 38 -17.90 -9.66 -4.95
N LYS A 39 -16.99 -10.00 -5.86
CA LYS A 39 -15.95 -11.02 -5.66
C LYS A 39 -14.54 -10.45 -5.52
N VAL A 40 -14.37 -9.14 -5.57
CA VAL A 40 -13.06 -8.49 -5.48
C VAL A 40 -13.08 -7.42 -4.42
N ILE A 41 -11.98 -7.31 -3.67
CA ILE A 41 -11.76 -6.17 -2.78
C ILE A 41 -11.53 -4.95 -3.64
N SER A 42 -12.16 -3.83 -3.25
CA SER A 42 -11.94 -2.56 -3.93
C SER A 42 -10.47 -2.21 -3.94
N HIS A 43 -9.92 -2.03 -5.13
CA HIS A 43 -8.52 -1.63 -5.34
C HIS A 43 -8.37 -0.86 -6.65
N PHE A 44 -7.25 -0.17 -6.79
CA PHE A 44 -6.88 0.49 -8.04
C PHE A 44 -5.87 -0.36 -8.81
N ALA A 45 -5.96 -0.33 -10.12
CA ALA A 45 -5.01 -0.98 -11.02
C ALA A 45 -4.66 -0.06 -12.19
N HIS A 46 -3.42 -0.14 -12.68
CA HIS A 46 -3.03 0.56 -13.89
C HIS A 46 -3.86 0.07 -15.09
N LYS A 47 -4.17 1.00 -15.98
CA LYS A 47 -4.98 0.72 -17.17
C LYS A 47 -4.28 -0.25 -18.13
N HIS A 48 -2.96 -0.16 -18.22
CA HIS A 48 -2.13 -1.00 -19.09
C HIS A 48 -1.17 -1.86 -18.26
N LEU A 49 -1.04 -3.13 -18.62
CA LEU A 49 -0.19 -4.10 -17.93
C LEU A 49 1.30 -3.68 -17.84
N ALA A 50 1.80 -3.01 -18.88
CA ALA A 50 3.17 -2.50 -18.91
C ALA A 50 3.49 -1.44 -17.84
N GLU A 51 2.47 -0.86 -17.22
CA GLU A 51 2.58 0.21 -16.22
C GLU A 51 2.52 -0.32 -14.78
N GLN A 52 2.39 -1.64 -14.58
CA GLN A 52 2.19 -2.25 -13.26
C GLN A 52 3.45 -2.32 -12.37
N LYS A 53 4.59 -1.82 -12.85
CA LYS A 53 5.87 -1.87 -12.12
C LYS A 53 5.90 -1.00 -10.84
N CYS A 54 4.92 -0.13 -10.65
CA CYS A 54 4.86 0.75 -9.47
C CYS A 54 4.49 0.01 -8.19
N PHE A 55 3.70 -1.06 -8.31
CA PHE A 55 3.20 -1.87 -7.20
C PHE A 55 3.35 -3.35 -7.52
N ASN A 56 3.62 -4.15 -6.50
CA ASN A 56 3.57 -5.60 -6.62
C ASN A 56 2.12 -6.06 -6.74
N ASN A 57 1.88 -7.14 -7.47
CA ASN A 57 0.59 -7.81 -7.47
C ASN A 57 0.33 -8.42 -6.09
N GLU A 58 -0.55 -7.78 -5.34
CA GLU A 58 -0.94 -8.25 -4.02
C GLU A 58 -2.17 -9.15 -4.10
N SER A 59 -2.19 -10.19 -3.28
CA SER A 59 -3.36 -11.06 -3.16
C SER A 59 -4.51 -10.35 -2.43
N ILE A 60 -5.74 -10.87 -2.62
CA ILE A 60 -6.91 -10.41 -1.86
C ILE A 60 -6.66 -10.51 -0.36
N LYS A 61 -5.99 -11.57 0.09
CA LYS A 61 -5.63 -11.80 1.48
C LYS A 61 -4.70 -10.69 2.02
N HIS A 62 -3.73 -10.26 1.23
CA HIS A 62 -2.82 -9.16 1.57
C HIS A 62 -3.60 -7.85 1.75
N TYR A 63 -4.47 -7.49 0.79
CA TYR A 63 -5.30 -6.29 0.90
C TYR A 63 -6.23 -6.32 2.13
N LYS A 64 -6.90 -7.45 2.39
CA LYS A 64 -7.75 -7.62 3.57
C LYS A 64 -6.98 -7.39 4.87
N SER A 65 -5.85 -8.04 5.02
CA SER A 65 -5.03 -7.94 6.23
C SER A 65 -4.55 -6.52 6.46
N LYS A 66 -4.14 -5.82 5.39
CA LYS A 66 -3.72 -4.43 5.46
C LYS A 66 -4.85 -3.51 5.97
N LEU A 67 -6.06 -3.65 5.42
CA LEU A 67 -7.22 -2.85 5.83
C LEU A 67 -7.66 -3.15 7.26
N ILE A 68 -7.74 -4.42 7.64
CA ILE A 68 -8.13 -4.84 9.00
C ILE A 68 -7.13 -4.32 10.02
N LEU A 69 -5.83 -4.53 9.77
CA LEU A 69 -4.78 -4.08 10.67
C LEU A 69 -4.76 -2.56 10.82
N ALA A 70 -4.89 -1.83 9.73
CA ALA A 70 -4.98 -0.37 9.75
C ALA A 70 -6.16 0.11 10.59
N GLN A 71 -7.33 -0.50 10.43
CA GLN A 71 -8.52 -0.17 11.20
C GLN A 71 -8.33 -0.44 12.70
N MET A 72 -7.78 -1.59 13.05
CA MET A 72 -7.49 -1.94 14.45
C MET A 72 -6.55 -0.93 15.10
N ILE A 73 -5.52 -0.51 14.41
CA ILE A 73 -4.54 0.46 14.92
C ILE A 73 -5.18 1.86 15.05
N GLN A 74 -6.01 2.27 14.10
CA GLN A 74 -6.77 3.53 14.19
C GLN A 74 -7.70 3.56 15.40
N GLN A 75 -8.35 2.44 15.72
CA GLN A 75 -9.23 2.32 16.89
C GLN A 75 -8.48 2.51 18.22
N GLN A 76 -7.16 2.31 18.24
CA GLN A 76 -6.30 2.61 19.38
C GLN A 76 -5.88 4.09 19.47
N GLY A 77 -6.42 4.95 18.62
CA GLY A 77 -6.12 6.38 18.60
C GLY A 77 -4.85 6.76 17.83
N CYS A 78 -4.27 5.84 17.08
CA CYS A 78 -3.08 6.13 16.27
C CYS A 78 -3.45 6.73 14.91
N LYS A 79 -2.58 7.63 14.40
CA LYS A 79 -2.62 8.07 13.02
C LYS A 79 -2.06 6.97 12.12
N VAL A 80 -2.83 6.55 11.12
CA VAL A 80 -2.45 5.48 10.19
C VAL A 80 -2.51 5.97 8.76
N GLU A 81 -1.44 5.72 8.00
CA GLU A 81 -1.43 5.87 6.55
C GLU A 81 -1.21 4.50 5.91
N ILE A 82 -2.06 4.18 4.93
CA ILE A 82 -1.95 2.96 4.11
C ILE A 82 -1.21 3.31 2.83
N GLU A 83 -0.20 2.52 2.47
CA GLU A 83 0.58 2.66 1.23
C GLU A 83 1.12 4.09 1.01
N PRO A 84 1.78 4.74 1.99
CA PRO A 84 2.39 6.03 1.75
C PRO A 84 3.54 5.90 0.73
N PHE A 85 3.62 6.79 -0.24
CA PHE A 85 4.76 6.83 -1.15
C PHE A 85 5.88 7.68 -0.55
N LEU A 86 6.95 7.02 -0.13
CA LEU A 86 8.16 7.64 0.39
C LEU A 86 9.10 7.94 -0.78
N LYS A 87 8.95 9.13 -1.34
CA LYS A 87 9.58 9.54 -2.60
C LYS A 87 11.11 9.49 -2.54
N GLU A 88 11.69 9.86 -1.43
CA GLU A 88 13.14 9.94 -1.21
C GLU A 88 13.83 8.58 -1.37
N ILE A 89 13.18 7.52 -0.93
CA ILE A 89 13.69 6.15 -1.03
C ILE A 89 12.94 5.31 -2.08
N LYS A 90 11.96 5.91 -2.77
CA LYS A 90 11.10 5.25 -3.77
C LYS A 90 10.47 3.96 -3.26
N GLN A 91 9.99 3.97 -2.02
CA GLN A 91 9.34 2.83 -1.38
C GLN A 91 7.91 3.17 -0.99
N ILE A 92 7.07 2.13 -0.98
CA ILE A 92 5.68 2.18 -0.53
C ILE A 92 5.52 1.11 0.54
N PRO A 93 5.70 1.45 1.84
CA PRO A 93 5.39 0.52 2.91
C PRO A 93 3.88 0.26 2.99
N ASP A 94 3.51 -0.87 3.58
CA ASP A 94 2.09 -1.22 3.70
C ASP A 94 1.34 -0.30 4.64
N ILE A 95 1.88 -0.06 5.84
CA ILE A 95 1.25 0.77 6.87
C ILE A 95 2.30 1.64 7.56
N LEU A 96 2.01 2.92 7.70
CA LEU A 96 2.79 3.87 8.50
C LEU A 96 1.94 4.36 9.68
N ILE A 97 2.48 4.28 10.88
CA ILE A 97 1.80 4.62 12.14
C ILE A 97 2.52 5.80 12.79
N ASN A 98 1.77 6.84 13.11
CA ASN A 98 2.25 8.04 13.82
C ASN A 98 3.52 8.66 13.20
N ASN A 99 3.67 8.57 11.89
CA ASN A 99 4.85 9.01 11.13
C ASN A 99 6.18 8.43 11.64
N LYS A 100 6.15 7.28 12.33
CA LYS A 100 7.33 6.72 13.00
C LYS A 100 7.50 5.22 12.80
N TYR A 101 6.42 4.46 12.83
CA TYR A 101 6.45 3.01 12.78
C TYR A 101 5.93 2.51 11.45
N VAL A 102 6.67 1.62 10.82
CA VAL A 102 6.26 0.95 9.58
C VAL A 102 5.97 -0.51 9.88
N ILE A 103 4.85 -1.00 9.35
CA ILE A 103 4.54 -2.43 9.28
C ILE A 103 4.53 -2.85 7.82
N GLU A 104 5.31 -3.87 7.51
CA GLU A 104 5.31 -4.55 6.22
C GLU A 104 4.65 -5.93 6.35
N LEU A 105 3.72 -6.23 5.47
CA LEU A 105 3.02 -7.52 5.41
C LEU A 105 3.55 -8.32 4.21
N GLN A 106 4.00 -9.55 4.44
CA GLN A 106 4.56 -10.37 3.38
C GLN A 106 3.84 -11.72 3.29
N TYR A 107 3.14 -11.94 2.18
CA TYR A 107 2.37 -13.17 1.90
C TYR A 107 3.00 -14.08 0.85
N SER A 108 3.90 -13.56 0.05
CA SER A 108 4.62 -14.31 -0.97
C SER A 108 6.09 -14.49 -0.57
N PRO A 109 6.78 -15.47 -1.11
CA PRO A 109 8.22 -15.63 -0.86
C PRO A 109 9.00 -14.35 -1.19
N ILE A 110 9.90 -13.98 -0.30
CA ILE A 110 10.79 -12.81 -0.45
C ILE A 110 12.19 -13.22 -0.02
N SER A 111 13.21 -12.74 -0.72
CA SER A 111 14.58 -13.04 -0.35
C SER A 111 15.00 -12.19 0.86
N TYR A 112 15.92 -12.75 1.66
CA TYR A 112 16.54 -12.03 2.78
C TYR A 112 17.16 -10.71 2.34
N LYS A 113 17.82 -10.70 1.18
CA LYS A 113 18.41 -9.51 0.59
C LYS A 113 17.38 -8.39 0.35
N GLN A 114 16.20 -8.74 -0.17
CA GLN A 114 15.11 -7.77 -0.40
C GLN A 114 14.54 -7.22 0.92
N ILE A 115 14.33 -8.09 1.92
CA ILE A 115 13.90 -7.66 3.26
C ILE A 115 14.91 -6.66 3.84
N LEU A 116 16.20 -7.00 3.75
CA LEU A 116 17.28 -6.16 4.28
C LEU A 116 17.33 -4.79 3.59
N GLN A 117 17.30 -4.77 2.26
CA GLN A 117 17.31 -3.53 1.47
C GLN A 117 16.13 -2.61 1.81
N ARG A 118 14.90 -3.17 1.88
CA ARG A 118 13.70 -2.39 2.23
C ARG A 118 13.81 -1.86 3.66
N THR A 119 14.21 -2.70 4.60
CA THR A 119 14.38 -2.32 6.00
C THR A 119 15.42 -1.22 6.18
N GLU A 120 16.56 -1.32 5.53
CA GLU A 120 17.63 -0.30 5.60
C GLU A 120 17.18 1.04 5.02
N GLY A 121 16.48 1.03 3.88
CA GLY A 121 15.92 2.24 3.28
C GLY A 121 14.99 2.97 4.24
N LEU A 122 14.07 2.24 4.86
CA LEU A 122 13.13 2.80 5.84
C LEU A 122 13.82 3.29 7.12
N LYS A 123 14.80 2.54 7.64
CA LYS A 123 15.59 2.94 8.81
C LYS A 123 16.40 4.23 8.57
N LYS A 124 16.96 4.39 7.38
CA LYS A 124 17.66 5.64 6.99
C LYS A 124 16.76 6.87 7.04
N MET A 125 15.45 6.69 6.79
CA MET A 125 14.45 7.75 6.93
C MET A 125 14.01 7.99 8.39
N GLY A 126 14.54 7.24 9.34
CA GLY A 126 14.21 7.35 10.76
C GLY A 126 13.03 6.50 11.21
N TYR A 127 12.49 5.64 10.35
CA TYR A 127 11.38 4.75 10.72
C TYR A 127 11.83 3.52 11.48
N LYS A 128 10.98 3.04 12.39
CA LYS A 128 11.09 1.71 12.99
C LYS A 128 10.24 0.74 12.19
N VAL A 129 10.81 -0.39 11.81
CA VAL A 129 10.22 -1.33 10.86
C VAL A 129 9.92 -2.67 11.52
N SER A 130 8.72 -3.17 11.33
CA SER A 130 8.30 -4.54 11.71
C SER A 130 7.76 -5.28 10.49
N TRP A 131 8.13 -6.52 10.35
CA TRP A 131 7.66 -7.42 9.29
C TRP A 131 6.69 -8.45 9.88
N LEU A 132 5.54 -8.60 9.26
CA LEU A 132 4.60 -9.68 9.50
C LEU A 132 4.68 -10.66 8.33
N LEU A 133 5.34 -11.77 8.56
CA LEU A 133 5.52 -12.82 7.56
C LEU A 133 4.40 -13.85 7.71
N ASN A 134 3.80 -14.24 6.58
CA ASN A 134 2.88 -15.35 6.57
C ASN A 134 3.71 -16.65 6.59
N ASP A 135 3.47 -17.50 7.60
CA ASP A 135 4.01 -18.85 7.59
C ASP A 135 3.36 -19.59 6.43
N VAL A 136 4.21 -19.88 5.43
CA VAL A 136 3.84 -20.78 4.34
C VAL A 136 4.22 -22.18 4.81
N ASP A 137 3.24 -22.85 5.38
CA ASP A 137 3.35 -24.29 5.56
C ASP A 137 3.45 -25.01 4.21
#